data_6b974f0b95d5e05b77010029bdcd19b1
#
_entry.id   6b974f0b95d5e05b77010029bdcd19b1
#
_cell.length_a   1.000
_cell.length_b   1.000
_cell.length_c   1.000
_cell.angle_alpha   90.00
_cell.angle_beta   90.00
_cell.angle_gamma   90.00
#
_symmetry.space_group_name_H-M   'P 1'
#
loop_
_entity.id
_entity.type
_entity.pdbx_description
1 polymer ?
#
loop_
_entity_poly.entity_id
_entity_poly.type
_entity_poly.pdbx_seq_one_letter_code
_entity_poly.pdbx_strand_id
1 'polypeptide(L)'
;MRSNKEFRDDIIEKLTTVVDPELNIDIVNLGLIYNVDLDEDGICLVEMTLTTMGCPLTNILADMVTRALRDIPEIKNVDVEFVWEPMWTTDRLSRYAKLALGIH
;
A
#
# COMPACT_ATOMS: atom_id res chain seq x y z
N MET A 1 -23.54 1.25 -8.24
CA MET A 1 -22.64 0.92 -7.14
C MET A 1 -21.56 -0.02 -7.63
N ARG A 2 -20.31 0.33 -7.40
CA ARG A 2 -19.20 -0.50 -7.89
C ARG A 2 -19.07 -1.77 -7.07
N SER A 3 -18.59 -2.85 -7.70
CA SER A 3 -18.29 -4.09 -6.99
C SER A 3 -17.09 -3.94 -6.08
N ASN A 4 -16.94 -4.85 -5.12
CA ASN A 4 -15.77 -4.85 -4.23
C ASN A 4 -14.46 -4.98 -5.03
N LYS A 5 -14.49 -5.73 -6.12
CA LYS A 5 -13.32 -5.88 -6.98
C LYS A 5 -12.94 -4.55 -7.63
N GLU A 6 -13.93 -3.79 -8.11
CA GLU A 6 -13.68 -2.48 -8.73
C GLU A 6 -13.08 -1.50 -7.74
N PHE A 7 -13.57 -1.49 -6.49
CA PHE A 7 -12.99 -0.68 -5.43
C PHE A 7 -11.55 -1.06 -5.16
N ARG A 8 -11.29 -2.35 -5.04
CA ARG A 8 -9.93 -2.82 -4.79
C ARG A 8 -8.98 -2.44 -5.92
N ASP A 9 -9.43 -2.58 -7.17
CA ASP A 9 -8.63 -2.22 -8.33
C ASP A 9 -8.30 -0.72 -8.32
N ASP A 10 -9.27 0.14 -8.00
CA ASP A 10 -9.05 1.58 -7.89
C ASP A 10 -8.09 1.93 -6.75
N ILE A 11 -8.27 1.28 -5.62
CA ILE A 11 -7.41 1.51 -4.45
C ILE A 11 -5.96 1.09 -4.79
N ILE A 12 -5.79 -0.07 -5.37
CA ILE A 12 -4.46 -0.55 -5.78
C ILE A 12 -3.84 0.40 -6.80
N GLU A 13 -4.62 0.85 -7.78
CA GLU A 13 -4.13 1.81 -8.77
C GLU A 13 -3.64 3.10 -8.12
N LYS A 14 -4.41 3.63 -7.17
CA LYS A 14 -3.98 4.83 -6.42
C LYS A 14 -2.74 4.58 -5.59
N LEU A 15 -2.63 3.40 -4.99
CA LEU A 15 -1.46 3.06 -4.19
C LEU A 15 -0.19 2.92 -5.02
N THR A 16 -0.30 2.67 -6.32
CA THR A 16 0.88 2.67 -7.21
C THR A 16 1.48 4.08 -7.39
N THR A 17 0.78 5.12 -6.96
CA THR A 17 1.33 6.48 -6.95
C THR A 17 2.13 6.79 -5.70
N VAL A 18 2.07 5.92 -4.69
CA VAL A 18 2.82 6.08 -3.45
C VAL A 18 4.17 5.39 -3.60
N VAL A 19 5.22 6.20 -3.68
CA VAL A 19 6.57 5.70 -3.95
C VAL A 19 7.40 5.80 -2.68
N ASP A 20 8.05 4.67 -2.32
CA ASP A 20 8.97 4.64 -1.19
C ASP A 20 10.16 5.55 -1.49
N PRO A 21 10.44 6.54 -0.64
CA PRO A 21 11.50 7.51 -0.93
C PRO A 21 12.92 6.93 -0.88
N GLU A 22 13.11 5.79 -0.24
CA GLU A 22 14.42 5.14 -0.18
C GLU A 22 14.70 4.30 -1.42
N LEU A 23 13.69 3.59 -1.93
CA LEU A 23 13.86 2.65 -3.02
C LEU A 23 13.37 3.17 -4.36
N ASN A 24 12.62 4.27 -4.38
CA ASN A 24 12.02 4.87 -5.59
C ASN A 24 11.11 3.91 -6.36
N ILE A 25 10.47 3.00 -5.64
CA ILE A 25 9.52 2.05 -6.21
C ILE A 25 8.23 2.16 -5.41
N ASP A 26 7.09 2.05 -6.10
CA ASP A 26 5.80 2.14 -5.44
C ASP A 26 5.57 0.98 -4.47
N ILE A 27 4.77 1.24 -3.45
CA ILE A 27 4.55 0.28 -2.36
C ILE A 27 3.82 -0.99 -2.81
N VAL A 28 3.06 -0.92 -3.90
CA VAL A 28 2.38 -2.12 -4.44
C VAL A 28 3.41 -3.07 -5.06
N ASN A 29 4.30 -2.56 -5.90
CA ASN A 29 5.35 -3.38 -6.51
C ASN A 29 6.37 -3.88 -5.49
N LEU A 30 6.57 -3.14 -4.38
CA LEU A 30 7.42 -3.60 -3.28
C LEU A 30 6.78 -4.73 -2.47
N GLY A 31 5.49 -4.99 -2.67
CA GLY A 31 4.79 -6.04 -1.91
C GLY A 31 4.52 -5.65 -0.47
N LEU A 32 4.38 -4.35 -0.19
CA LEU A 32 4.15 -3.85 1.17
C LEU A 32 2.68 -3.90 1.57
N ILE A 33 1.76 -4.02 0.61
CA ILE A 33 0.33 -4.04 0.88
C ILE A 33 -0.12 -5.48 1.10
N TYR A 34 -0.63 -5.76 2.30
CA TYR A 34 -1.09 -7.10 2.66
C TYR A 34 -2.59 -7.27 2.48
N ASN A 35 -3.37 -6.26 2.81
CA ASN A 35 -4.81 -6.31 2.66
C ASN A 35 -5.38 -4.91 2.51
N VAL A 36 -6.49 -4.81 1.77
CA VAL A 36 -7.23 -3.57 1.60
C VAL A 36 -8.70 -3.91 1.72
N ASP A 37 -9.43 -3.16 2.55
CA ASP A 37 -10.86 -3.38 2.74
C ASP A 37 -11.58 -2.05 2.87
N LEU A 38 -12.81 -1.98 2.36
CA LEU A 38 -13.65 -0.80 2.48
C LEU A 38 -14.96 -1.22 3.15
N ASP A 39 -15.26 -0.62 4.30
CA ASP A 39 -16.47 -0.95 5.03
C ASP A 39 -17.68 -0.11 4.58
N GLU A 40 -18.84 -0.39 5.16
CA GLU A 40 -20.09 0.29 4.82
C GLU A 40 -20.09 1.77 5.20
N ASP A 41 -19.27 2.16 6.14
CA ASP A 41 -19.16 3.55 6.61
C ASP A 41 -18.20 4.38 5.76
N GLY A 42 -17.57 3.78 4.75
CA GLY A 42 -16.62 4.46 3.90
C GLY A 42 -15.22 4.52 4.49
N ILE A 43 -14.92 3.70 5.48
CA ILE A 43 -13.59 3.63 6.06
C ILE A 43 -12.78 2.58 5.30
N CYS A 44 -11.67 3.02 4.71
CA CYS A 44 -10.77 2.12 3.98
C CYS A 44 -9.65 1.67 4.92
N LEU A 45 -9.62 0.38 5.22
CA LEU A 45 -8.54 -0.21 6.00
C LEU A 45 -7.44 -0.68 5.05
N VAL A 46 -6.23 -0.23 5.31
CA VAL A 46 -5.04 -0.65 4.55
C VAL A 46 -4.08 -1.32 5.54
N GLU A 47 -3.91 -2.63 5.39
CA GLU A 47 -2.92 -3.37 6.16
C GLU A 47 -1.66 -3.47 5.34
N MET A 48 -0.56 -2.94 5.84
CA MET A 48 0.70 -2.92 5.12
C MET A 48 1.88 -3.15 6.06
N THR A 49 3.03 -3.41 5.47
CA THR A 49 4.26 -3.60 6.22
C THR A 49 5.36 -2.70 5.64
N LEU A 50 6.52 -2.75 6.26
CA LEU A 50 7.72 -2.08 5.77
C LEU A 50 8.84 -3.12 5.59
N THR A 51 9.83 -2.76 4.79
CA THR A 51 10.96 -3.63 4.53
C THR A 51 11.83 -3.87 5.77
N THR A 52 11.76 -2.96 6.74
CA THR A 52 12.55 -3.04 7.98
C THR A 52 11.70 -2.61 9.16
N MET A 53 11.69 -3.39 10.23
CA MET A 53 10.99 -3.03 11.47
C MET A 53 11.65 -1.79 12.09
N GLY A 54 10.80 -0.93 12.69
CA GLY A 54 11.29 0.29 13.33
C GLY A 54 11.70 1.39 12.38
N CYS A 55 11.33 1.26 11.11
CA CYS A 55 11.64 2.27 10.10
C CYS A 55 10.95 3.60 10.44
N PRO A 56 11.67 4.74 10.39
CA PRO A 56 11.05 6.06 10.69
C PRO A 56 10.06 6.51 9.60
N LEU A 57 9.94 5.76 8.51
CA LEU A 57 9.06 6.12 7.41
C LEU A 57 7.59 5.76 7.64
N THR A 58 7.24 5.08 8.76
CA THR A 58 5.86 4.65 9.04
C THR A 58 4.85 5.78 8.89
N ASN A 59 5.11 6.89 9.57
CA ASN A 59 4.19 8.04 9.54
C ASN A 59 4.14 8.69 8.17
N ILE A 60 5.26 8.75 7.48
CA ILE A 60 5.36 9.36 6.15
C ILE A 60 4.55 8.52 5.15
N LEU A 61 4.73 7.21 5.15
CA LEU A 61 4.01 6.32 4.25
C LEU A 61 2.52 6.29 4.56
N ALA A 62 2.14 6.28 5.82
CA ALA A 62 0.73 6.34 6.21
C ALA A 62 0.07 7.62 5.69
N ASP A 63 0.74 8.75 5.79
CA ASP A 63 0.24 10.03 5.27
C ASP A 63 0.12 10.01 3.75
N MET A 64 1.13 9.48 3.05
CA MET A 64 1.10 9.36 1.59
C MET A 64 -0.04 8.46 1.12
N VAL A 65 -0.26 7.33 1.79
CA VAL A 65 -1.36 6.41 1.47
C VAL A 65 -2.69 7.12 1.67
N THR A 66 -2.87 7.81 2.79
CA THR A 66 -4.10 8.53 3.10
C THR A 66 -4.40 9.57 2.03
N ARG A 67 -3.40 10.34 1.62
CA ARG A 67 -3.57 11.37 0.59
C ARG A 67 -3.92 10.76 -0.76
N ALA A 68 -3.27 9.66 -1.12
CA ALA A 68 -3.53 9.01 -2.40
C ALA A 68 -4.96 8.50 -2.49
N LEU A 69 -5.51 7.98 -1.40
CA LEU A 69 -6.84 7.39 -1.38
C LEU A 69 -7.97 8.40 -1.21
N ARG A 70 -7.68 9.64 -0.81
CA ARG A 70 -8.70 10.69 -0.67
C ARG A 70 -9.44 11.00 -1.96
N ASP A 71 -8.81 10.77 -3.09
CA ASP A 71 -9.42 11.08 -4.40
C ASP A 71 -10.53 10.11 -4.77
N ILE A 72 -10.67 9.00 -4.06
CA ILE A 72 -11.74 8.04 -4.30
C ILE A 72 -12.99 8.50 -3.55
N PRO A 73 -14.10 8.85 -4.26
CA PRO A 73 -15.26 9.48 -3.62
C PRO A 73 -15.93 8.63 -2.55
N GLU A 74 -15.88 7.30 -2.68
CA GLU A 74 -16.53 6.40 -1.73
C GLU A 74 -15.76 6.27 -0.41
N ILE A 75 -14.50 6.71 -0.38
CA ILE A 75 -13.67 6.65 0.81
C ILE A 75 -13.85 7.93 1.61
N LYS A 76 -14.37 7.81 2.82
CA LYS A 76 -14.55 8.93 3.74
C LYS A 76 -13.39 9.09 4.69
N ASN A 77 -12.74 7.97 5.03
CA ASN A 77 -11.59 7.97 5.92
C ASN A 77 -10.69 6.78 5.58
N VAL A 78 -9.42 6.91 5.91
CA VAL A 78 -8.42 5.86 5.67
C VAL A 78 -7.79 5.48 7.00
N ASP A 79 -7.77 4.18 7.29
CA ASP A 79 -7.13 3.63 8.48
C ASP A 79 -5.97 2.76 8.01
N VAL A 80 -4.75 3.16 8.32
CA VAL A 80 -3.54 2.43 7.91
C VAL A 80 -3.00 1.68 9.13
N GLU A 81 -2.92 0.35 9.00
CA GLU A 81 -2.34 -0.50 10.03
C GLU A 81 -1.06 -1.13 9.52
N PHE A 82 0.00 -1.03 10.30
CA PHE A 82 1.24 -1.69 9.99
C PHE A 82 1.28 -3.05 10.68
N VAL A 83 1.50 -4.10 9.89
CA VAL A 83 1.56 -5.48 10.37
C VAL A 83 2.95 -6.03 10.08
N TRP A 84 3.45 -6.86 10.98
CA TRP A 84 4.82 -7.38 10.88
C TRP A 84 4.85 -8.90 10.67
N GLU A 85 3.68 -9.51 10.59
CA GLU A 85 3.52 -10.93 10.31
C GLU A 85 2.57 -11.12 9.11
N PRO A 86 2.94 -11.87 8.08
CA PRO A 86 4.28 -12.45 7.88
C PRO A 86 5.33 -11.37 7.59
N MET A 87 6.59 -11.66 7.93
CA MET A 87 7.69 -10.72 7.68
C MET A 87 7.87 -10.49 6.17
N TRP A 88 8.14 -9.24 5.81
CA TRP A 88 8.44 -8.90 4.42
C TRP A 88 9.76 -9.54 3.98
N THR A 89 9.78 -10.10 2.78
CA THR A 89 10.98 -10.61 2.13
C THR A 89 11.03 -10.17 0.68
N THR A 90 12.19 -10.32 0.04
CA THR A 90 12.34 -9.96 -1.38
C THR A 90 11.46 -10.78 -2.30
N ASP A 91 10.96 -11.93 -1.85
CA ASP A 91 10.01 -12.74 -2.62
C ASP A 91 8.69 -12.02 -2.88
N ARG A 92 8.38 -11.00 -2.08
CA ARG A 92 7.16 -10.20 -2.25
C ARG A 92 7.30 -9.12 -3.32
N LEU A 93 8.51 -8.85 -3.79
CA LEU A 93 8.72 -7.88 -4.86
C LEU A 93 8.09 -8.36 -6.16
N SER A 94 7.46 -7.44 -6.88
CA SER A 94 7.00 -7.75 -8.23
C SER A 94 8.21 -7.95 -9.15
N ARG A 95 7.97 -8.54 -10.32
CA ARG A 95 9.03 -8.72 -11.30
C ARG A 95 9.67 -7.39 -11.68
N TYR A 96 8.86 -6.36 -11.86
CA TYR A 96 9.33 -5.02 -12.15
C TYR A 96 10.27 -4.50 -11.04
N ALA A 97 9.86 -4.66 -9.78
CA ALA A 97 10.66 -4.18 -8.66
C ALA A 97 11.98 -4.94 -8.56
N LYS A 98 11.97 -6.25 -8.79
CA LYS A 98 13.20 -7.04 -8.78
C LYS A 98 14.18 -6.55 -9.84
N LEU A 99 13.69 -6.27 -11.04
CA LEU A 99 14.54 -5.76 -12.12
C LEU A 99 15.08 -4.37 -11.80
N ALA A 100 14.24 -3.50 -11.26
CA ALA A 100 14.62 -2.12 -10.95
C ALA A 100 15.68 -2.08 -9.84
N LEU A 101 15.63 -3.01 -8.89
CA LEU A 101 16.58 -3.08 -7.78
C LEU A 101 17.79 -3.96 -8.07
N GLY A 102 17.84 -4.61 -9.23
CA GLY A 102 18.94 -5.50 -9.58
C GLY A 102 18.92 -6.85 -8.88
N ILE A 103 17.75 -7.27 -8.41
CA ILE A 103 17.58 -8.56 -7.73
C ILE A 103 17.09 -9.58 -8.76
N HIS A 104 17.74 -10.72 -8.82
CA HIS A 104 17.44 -11.77 -9.80
C HIS A 104 16.88 -13.02 -9.16
#